data_33df2065437601af1c77757f0198e007
#
_entry.id   33df2065437601af1c77757f0198e007
#
_cell.length_a   1.000
_cell.length_b   1.000
_cell.length_c   1.000
_cell.angle_alpha   90.00
_cell.angle_beta   90.00
_cell.angle_gamma   90.00
#
_symmetry.space_group_name_H-M   'P 1'
#
loop_
_entity.id
_entity.type
_entity.pdbx_description
1 polymer ?
#
loop_
_entity_poly.entity_id
_entity_poly.type
_entity_poly.pdbx_seq_one_letter_code
_entity_poly.pdbx_strand_id
1 'polypeptide(L)'
;EYPRRLWSLAGYPGSGKSTFAMTLRGPVLAVDADHRIDEVASLAAAGVFALSDEPADNSVAERIAGCLRANMLGSGVRTIVVDSLTAILSPLIAEAIIDNDAGRNRNRVAAFKAKAMAVRLLQDVVTGYGTDVLWIYHLVDARDGDAKAITRASISVTEQARLLRSLNLALRVIQEGAKRGIHVDWARRGRNGMTLWDDTGCWRGMPERIEQAVYAGLSKTDQDRIESITPATFTGPAQALAWAVEIGAFTELAHARNAYDKIKREEQPQTADAMWRLWTADAQARAAARSTATA
;
A
#
# COMPACT_ATOMS: atom_id res chain seq x y z
N GLU A 1 -20.12 -4.79 -2.63
CA GLU A 1 -18.78 -4.65 -3.21
C GLU A 1 -17.79 -4.45 -2.06
N TYR A 2 -16.65 -5.13 -2.09
CA TYR A 2 -15.64 -5.02 -1.04
C TYR A 2 -14.75 -3.79 -1.29
N PRO A 3 -14.10 -3.23 -0.25
CA PRO A 3 -13.20 -2.10 -0.42
C PRO A 3 -12.00 -2.47 -1.31
N ARG A 4 -11.40 -1.46 -1.93
CA ARG A 4 -10.17 -1.60 -2.72
C ARG A 4 -9.11 -2.39 -1.95
N ARG A 5 -8.44 -3.32 -2.60
CA ARG A 5 -7.39 -4.12 -1.99
C ARG A 5 -6.14 -3.29 -1.77
N LEU A 6 -5.96 -2.75 -0.60
CA LEU A 6 -4.72 -2.13 -0.15
C LEU A 6 -4.09 -3.08 0.87
N TRP A 7 -3.33 -4.06 0.37
CA TRP A 7 -2.85 -5.17 1.15
C TRP A 7 -1.34 -5.23 1.24
N SER A 8 -0.84 -5.83 2.31
CA SER A 8 0.54 -6.32 2.35
C SER A 8 0.56 -7.81 2.54
N LEU A 9 1.62 -8.45 2.02
CA LEU A 9 1.85 -9.88 2.15
C LEU A 9 3.29 -10.13 2.59
N ALA A 10 3.46 -10.64 3.79
CA ALA A 10 4.74 -11.07 4.33
C ALA A 10 4.92 -12.58 4.19
N GLY A 11 6.13 -13.04 4.04
CA GLY A 11 6.45 -14.48 4.01
C GLY A 11 7.92 -14.73 3.73
N TYR A 12 8.36 -15.95 4.06
CA TYR A 12 9.73 -16.38 3.76
C TYR A 12 10.00 -16.43 2.24
N PRO A 13 11.26 -16.34 1.80
CA PRO A 13 11.62 -16.65 0.42
C PRO A 13 11.06 -18.02 0.01
N GLY A 14 10.53 -18.11 -1.23
CA GLY A 14 9.95 -19.36 -1.74
C GLY A 14 8.57 -19.73 -1.18
N SER A 15 7.94 -18.93 -0.31
CA SER A 15 6.64 -19.23 0.28
C SER A 15 5.43 -19.05 -0.67
N GLY A 16 5.65 -18.58 -1.91
CA GLY A 16 4.60 -18.42 -2.93
C GLY A 16 3.92 -17.04 -2.93
N LYS A 17 4.59 -15.99 -2.42
CA LYS A 17 4.06 -14.61 -2.43
C LYS A 17 3.83 -14.07 -3.83
N SER A 18 4.81 -14.22 -4.73
CA SER A 18 4.69 -13.80 -6.13
C SER A 18 3.59 -14.59 -6.84
N THR A 19 3.46 -15.90 -6.56
CA THR A 19 2.34 -16.72 -7.06
C THR A 19 0.99 -16.21 -6.58
N PHE A 20 0.89 -15.79 -5.31
CA PHE A 20 -0.33 -15.18 -4.79
C PHE A 20 -0.67 -13.86 -5.53
N ALA A 21 0.34 -13.05 -5.81
CA ALA A 21 0.15 -11.79 -6.55
C ALA A 21 -0.51 -12.01 -7.91
N MET A 22 -0.23 -13.13 -8.58
CA MET A 22 -0.83 -13.47 -9.88
C MET A 22 -2.31 -13.82 -9.80
N THR A 23 -2.86 -14.04 -8.62
CA THR A 23 -4.30 -14.32 -8.42
C THR A 23 -5.13 -13.08 -8.15
N LEU A 24 -4.50 -11.89 -8.12
CA LEU A 24 -5.19 -10.62 -7.93
C LEU A 24 -5.95 -10.19 -9.20
N ARG A 25 -6.77 -9.15 -9.06
CA ARG A 25 -7.54 -8.60 -10.18
C ARG A 25 -6.60 -8.01 -11.24
N GLY A 26 -6.63 -8.57 -12.44
CA GLY A 26 -5.81 -8.09 -13.54
C GLY A 26 -6.52 -7.07 -14.44
N PRO A 27 -5.77 -6.39 -15.30
CA PRO A 27 -4.34 -6.51 -15.52
C PRO A 27 -3.48 -6.08 -14.32
N VAL A 28 -2.38 -6.83 -14.09
CA VAL A 28 -1.44 -6.59 -12.99
C VAL A 28 -0.20 -5.88 -13.51
N LEU A 29 0.20 -4.79 -12.88
CA LEU A 29 1.51 -4.16 -13.08
C LEU A 29 2.42 -4.55 -11.93
N ALA A 30 3.55 -5.18 -12.22
CA ALA A 30 4.53 -5.60 -11.23
C ALA A 30 5.75 -4.68 -11.24
N VAL A 31 6.06 -4.10 -10.08
CA VAL A 31 7.37 -3.54 -9.76
C VAL A 31 8.22 -4.72 -9.30
N ASP A 32 8.96 -5.34 -10.24
CA ASP A 32 9.69 -6.58 -10.02
C ASP A 32 11.13 -6.31 -9.56
N ALA A 33 11.27 -5.92 -8.30
CA ALA A 33 12.59 -5.64 -7.71
C ALA A 33 13.41 -6.90 -7.40
N ASP A 34 12.77 -8.06 -7.32
CA ASP A 34 13.43 -9.36 -7.13
C ASP A 34 13.74 -10.06 -8.46
N HIS A 35 13.32 -9.49 -9.61
CA HIS A 35 13.53 -10.00 -10.98
C HIS A 35 13.05 -11.44 -11.18
N ARG A 36 11.86 -11.77 -10.67
CA ARG A 36 11.32 -13.13 -10.66
C ARG A 36 9.87 -13.23 -11.14
N ILE A 37 9.29 -12.13 -11.60
CA ILE A 37 7.88 -12.12 -12.01
C ILE A 37 7.62 -13.05 -13.19
N ASP A 38 8.57 -13.19 -14.10
CA ASP A 38 8.47 -14.05 -15.29
C ASP A 38 8.26 -15.52 -14.93
N GLU A 39 8.81 -15.97 -13.78
CA GLU A 39 8.65 -17.35 -13.30
C GLU A 39 7.19 -17.70 -13.00
N VAL A 40 6.36 -16.70 -12.68
CA VAL A 40 4.97 -16.88 -12.24
C VAL A 40 3.94 -16.17 -13.11
N ALA A 41 4.35 -15.36 -14.06
CA ALA A 41 3.46 -14.55 -14.90
C ALA A 41 2.41 -15.39 -15.66
N SER A 42 2.79 -16.61 -16.07
CA SER A 42 1.89 -17.55 -16.76
C SER A 42 0.71 -18.05 -15.90
N LEU A 43 0.76 -17.84 -14.59
CA LEU A 43 -0.31 -18.25 -13.65
C LEU A 43 -1.41 -17.21 -13.55
N ALA A 44 -1.19 -16.00 -14.05
CA ALA A 44 -2.18 -14.93 -13.99
C ALA A 44 -3.34 -15.18 -14.97
N ALA A 45 -4.56 -15.00 -14.48
CA ALA A 45 -5.76 -15.12 -15.31
C ALA A 45 -5.93 -13.95 -16.30
N ALA A 46 -5.33 -12.81 -16.01
CA ALA A 46 -5.28 -11.61 -16.88
C ALA A 46 -3.82 -11.20 -17.07
N GLY A 47 -3.55 -10.31 -18.03
CA GLY A 47 -2.20 -9.89 -18.36
C GLY A 47 -1.40 -9.39 -17.15
N VAL A 48 -0.14 -9.74 -17.11
CA VAL A 48 0.87 -9.22 -16.18
C VAL A 48 1.90 -8.46 -16.96
N PHE A 49 2.25 -7.28 -16.48
CA PHE A 49 3.24 -6.41 -17.10
C PHE A 49 4.29 -6.06 -16.05
N ALA A 50 5.57 -6.25 -16.37
CA ALA A 50 6.63 -5.64 -15.59
C ALA A 50 6.60 -4.12 -15.78
N LEU A 51 6.97 -3.37 -14.75
CA LEU A 51 7.05 -1.91 -14.83
C LEU A 51 8.04 -1.46 -15.90
N SER A 52 9.18 -2.14 -15.99
CA SER A 52 10.22 -1.89 -16.96
C SER A 52 11.12 -3.12 -17.07
N ASP A 53 11.73 -3.30 -18.24
CA ASP A 53 12.77 -4.32 -18.46
C ASP A 53 14.14 -3.88 -17.88
N GLU A 54 14.28 -2.60 -17.56
CA GLU A 54 15.49 -2.06 -16.94
C GLU A 54 15.47 -2.30 -15.41
N PRO A 55 16.42 -3.06 -14.84
CA PRO A 55 16.43 -3.42 -13.43
C PRO A 55 16.35 -2.24 -12.47
N ALA A 56 17.03 -1.14 -12.77
CA ALA A 56 17.03 0.04 -11.93
C ALA A 56 15.64 0.72 -11.84
N ASP A 57 14.80 0.57 -12.86
CA ASP A 57 13.44 1.11 -12.87
C ASP A 57 12.50 0.35 -11.93
N ASN A 58 12.89 -0.86 -11.52
CA ASN A 58 12.14 -1.69 -10.59
C ASN A 58 12.71 -1.64 -9.15
N SER A 59 13.92 -1.12 -8.95
CA SER A 59 14.62 -1.17 -7.65
C SER A 59 14.91 0.19 -7.02
N VAL A 60 14.89 1.29 -7.80
CA VAL A 60 15.14 2.64 -7.32
C VAL A 60 13.82 3.39 -7.18
N ALA A 61 13.49 3.86 -5.99
CA ALA A 61 12.18 4.44 -5.67
C ALA A 61 11.78 5.62 -6.58
N GLU A 62 12.73 6.49 -6.90
CA GLU A 62 12.52 7.66 -7.77
C GLU A 62 12.24 7.23 -9.22
N ARG A 63 12.94 6.20 -9.70
CA ARG A 63 12.75 5.64 -11.06
C ARG A 63 11.41 4.92 -11.15
N ILE A 64 11.05 4.10 -10.16
CA ILE A 64 9.72 3.49 -10.04
C ILE A 64 8.63 4.57 -10.11
N ALA A 65 8.77 5.63 -9.32
CA ALA A 65 7.81 6.72 -9.30
C ALA A 65 7.71 7.43 -10.66
N GLY A 66 8.82 7.63 -11.35
CA GLY A 66 8.89 8.20 -12.71
C GLY A 66 8.16 7.34 -13.73
N CYS A 67 8.44 6.03 -13.75
CA CYS A 67 7.80 5.08 -14.67
C CYS A 67 6.29 4.96 -14.41
N LEU A 68 5.86 4.89 -13.15
CA LEU A 68 4.44 4.86 -12.82
C LEU A 68 3.71 6.13 -13.27
N ARG A 69 4.29 7.32 -13.05
CA ARG A 69 3.70 8.59 -13.51
C ARG A 69 3.57 8.66 -15.02
N ALA A 70 4.54 8.12 -15.74
CA ALA A 70 4.54 8.14 -17.21
C ALA A 70 3.51 7.16 -17.81
N ASN A 71 3.28 6.01 -17.18
CA ASN A 71 2.61 4.89 -17.83
C ASN A 71 1.24 4.51 -17.22
N MET A 72 0.92 4.94 -16.00
CA MET A 72 -0.30 4.48 -15.32
C MET A 72 -1.58 5.11 -15.86
N LEU A 73 -1.53 6.35 -16.34
CA LEU A 73 -2.72 7.05 -16.81
C LEU A 73 -3.25 6.37 -18.09
N GLY A 74 -4.50 5.90 -18.05
CA GLY A 74 -5.13 5.22 -19.18
C GLY A 74 -4.63 3.78 -19.45
N SER A 75 -3.77 3.21 -18.61
CA SER A 75 -3.19 1.87 -18.82
C SER A 75 -4.20 0.71 -18.68
N GLY A 76 -5.34 0.94 -18.00
CA GLY A 76 -6.27 -0.13 -17.67
C GLY A 76 -5.80 -1.08 -16.57
N VAL A 77 -4.64 -0.84 -15.95
CA VAL A 77 -4.10 -1.62 -14.83
C VAL A 77 -5.09 -1.59 -13.67
N ARG A 78 -5.37 -2.76 -13.09
CA ARG A 78 -6.27 -2.91 -11.95
C ARG A 78 -5.54 -3.14 -10.64
N THR A 79 -4.36 -3.75 -10.69
CA THR A 79 -3.56 -4.02 -9.50
C THR A 79 -2.10 -3.65 -9.73
N ILE A 80 -1.50 -2.94 -8.78
CA ILE A 80 -0.05 -2.72 -8.71
C ILE A 80 0.51 -3.66 -7.63
N VAL A 81 1.53 -4.43 -7.98
CA VAL A 81 2.27 -5.30 -7.08
C VAL A 81 3.68 -4.77 -6.91
N VAL A 82 4.14 -4.60 -5.68
CA VAL A 82 5.54 -4.27 -5.38
C VAL A 82 6.22 -5.51 -4.80
N ASP A 83 7.01 -6.20 -5.62
CA ASP A 83 7.70 -7.45 -5.28
C ASP A 83 9.22 -7.31 -5.49
N SER A 84 9.99 -7.01 -4.46
CA SER A 84 9.56 -6.81 -3.08
C SER A 84 10.04 -5.46 -2.53
N LEU A 85 9.31 -4.95 -1.55
CA LEU A 85 9.74 -3.76 -0.80
C LEU A 85 11.08 -3.99 -0.08
N THR A 86 11.38 -5.23 0.28
CA THR A 86 12.67 -5.65 0.85
C THR A 86 13.82 -5.35 -0.10
N ALA A 87 13.71 -5.76 -1.37
CA ALA A 87 14.75 -5.56 -2.36
C ALA A 87 15.01 -4.08 -2.65
N ILE A 88 13.95 -3.27 -2.68
CA ILE A 88 14.07 -1.81 -2.88
C ILE A 88 14.77 -1.12 -1.69
N LEU A 89 14.49 -1.55 -0.45
CA LEU A 89 15.01 -0.88 0.74
C LEU A 89 16.37 -1.39 1.22
N SER A 90 16.75 -2.63 0.89
CA SER A 90 18.00 -3.24 1.35
C SER A 90 19.25 -2.47 0.92
N PRO A 91 19.40 -1.99 -0.33
CA PRO A 91 20.54 -1.19 -0.73
C PRO A 91 20.67 0.10 0.06
N LEU A 92 19.57 0.80 0.30
CA LEU A 92 19.54 2.05 1.08
C LEU A 92 19.93 1.82 2.54
N ILE A 93 19.58 0.67 3.10
CA ILE A 93 19.99 0.28 4.46
C ILE A 93 21.48 -0.01 4.50
N ALA A 94 22.01 -0.76 3.54
CA ALA A 94 23.42 -1.08 3.45
C ALA A 94 24.28 0.18 3.29
N GLU A 95 23.89 1.10 2.41
CA GLU A 95 24.55 2.39 2.21
C GLU A 95 24.55 3.22 3.50
N ALA A 96 23.42 3.31 4.18
CA ALA A 96 23.30 4.04 5.45
C ALA A 96 24.22 3.47 6.54
N ILE A 97 24.42 2.16 6.60
CA ILE A 97 25.32 1.48 7.54
C ILE A 97 26.76 1.83 7.18
N ILE A 98 27.15 1.68 5.92
CA ILE A 98 28.50 1.97 5.43
C ILE A 98 28.88 3.44 5.71
N ASP A 99 27.97 4.38 5.45
CA ASP A 99 28.21 5.81 5.70
C ASP A 99 28.34 6.14 7.19
N ASN A 100 27.57 5.46 8.03
CA ASN A 100 27.69 5.60 9.48
C ASN A 100 29.03 5.04 9.99
N ASP A 101 29.42 3.85 9.56
CA ASP A 101 30.65 3.17 9.99
C ASP A 101 31.91 3.89 9.47
N ALA A 102 31.85 4.46 8.27
CA ALA A 102 32.91 5.29 7.70
C ALA A 102 33.02 6.68 8.38
N GLY A 103 32.18 6.99 9.36
CA GLY A 103 32.17 8.28 10.05
C GLY A 103 31.70 9.46 9.19
N ARG A 104 31.25 9.20 7.95
CA ARG A 104 30.72 10.22 7.03
C ARG A 104 29.41 10.81 7.53
N ASN A 105 28.64 10.03 8.25
CA ASN A 105 27.38 10.47 8.84
C ASN A 105 27.25 9.96 10.29
N ARG A 106 27.70 10.77 11.25
CA ARG A 106 27.63 10.42 12.68
C ARG A 106 26.20 10.43 13.24
N ASN A 107 25.27 11.06 12.54
CA ASN A 107 23.86 11.07 12.95
C ASN A 107 23.11 9.88 12.34
N ARG A 108 22.92 8.85 13.12
CA ARG A 108 22.22 7.62 12.72
C ARG A 108 20.81 7.89 12.16
N VAL A 109 20.10 8.88 12.67
CA VAL A 109 18.77 9.26 12.17
C VAL A 109 18.85 9.85 10.77
N ALA A 110 19.88 10.67 10.49
CA ALA A 110 20.10 11.25 9.17
C ALA A 110 20.51 10.19 8.13
N ALA A 111 21.31 9.19 8.52
CA ALA A 111 21.71 8.09 7.63
C ALA A 111 20.51 7.32 7.07
N PHE A 112 19.45 7.09 7.86
CA PHE A 112 18.25 6.40 7.42
C PHE A 112 17.18 7.30 6.78
N LYS A 113 17.47 8.59 6.55
CA LYS A 113 16.52 9.54 5.93
C LYS A 113 16.15 9.13 4.51
N ALA A 114 17.13 8.71 3.70
CA ALA A 114 16.90 8.28 2.31
C ALA A 114 15.89 7.13 2.25
N LYS A 115 16.04 6.10 3.08
CA LYS A 115 15.12 4.98 3.22
C LYS A 115 13.71 5.45 3.57
N ALA A 116 13.58 6.35 4.53
CA ALA A 116 12.27 6.87 4.96
C ALA A 116 11.58 7.69 3.85
N MET A 117 12.36 8.44 3.06
CA MET A 117 11.85 9.18 1.90
C MET A 117 11.42 8.25 0.77
N ALA A 118 12.20 7.20 0.49
CA ALA A 118 11.86 6.20 -0.52
C ALA A 118 10.53 5.50 -0.20
N VAL A 119 10.33 5.04 1.04
CA VAL A 119 9.06 4.43 1.47
C VAL A 119 7.90 5.38 1.27
N ARG A 120 8.06 6.64 1.67
CA ARG A 120 7.01 7.65 1.52
C ARG A 120 6.68 7.92 0.06
N LEU A 121 7.70 8.13 -0.78
CA LEU A 121 7.53 8.35 -2.22
C LEU A 121 6.77 7.19 -2.87
N LEU A 122 7.19 5.97 -2.59
CA LEU A 122 6.53 4.77 -3.12
C LEU A 122 5.08 4.67 -2.67
N GLN A 123 4.79 4.89 -1.38
CA GLN A 123 3.42 4.87 -0.88
C GLN A 123 2.55 5.90 -1.60
N ASP A 124 3.01 7.14 -1.68
CA ASP A 124 2.26 8.24 -2.29
C ASP A 124 1.96 7.95 -3.77
N VAL A 125 2.95 7.45 -4.52
CA VAL A 125 2.78 7.18 -5.96
C VAL A 125 1.97 5.92 -6.21
N VAL A 126 2.31 4.80 -5.58
CA VAL A 126 1.66 3.49 -5.83
C VAL A 126 0.19 3.51 -5.45
N THR A 127 -0.18 4.20 -4.35
CA THR A 127 -1.59 4.26 -3.91
C THR A 127 -2.42 5.34 -4.60
N GLY A 128 -1.77 6.25 -5.33
CA GLY A 128 -2.42 7.44 -5.92
C GLY A 128 -3.32 7.18 -7.12
N TYR A 129 -3.25 5.99 -7.75
CA TYR A 129 -3.97 5.70 -9.00
C TYR A 129 -5.35 5.08 -8.84
N GLY A 130 -5.83 4.88 -7.62
CA GLY A 130 -7.13 4.25 -7.38
C GLY A 130 -7.19 2.74 -7.66
N THR A 131 -6.05 2.10 -7.99
CA THR A 131 -5.92 0.66 -8.24
C THR A 131 -5.81 -0.14 -6.94
N ASP A 132 -6.06 -1.44 -7.00
CA ASP A 132 -5.65 -2.38 -5.95
C ASP A 132 -4.12 -2.34 -5.81
N VAL A 133 -3.60 -2.57 -4.60
CA VAL A 133 -2.16 -2.57 -4.32
C VAL A 133 -1.80 -3.74 -3.43
N LEU A 134 -0.75 -4.47 -3.81
CA LEU A 134 -0.13 -5.48 -2.96
C LEU A 134 1.34 -5.13 -2.71
N TRP A 135 1.68 -4.95 -1.44
CA TRP A 135 3.05 -4.78 -0.98
C TRP A 135 3.60 -6.12 -0.49
N ILE A 136 4.66 -6.62 -1.13
CA ILE A 136 5.33 -7.84 -0.71
C ILE A 136 6.61 -7.50 0.03
N TYR A 137 6.86 -8.17 1.16
CA TYR A 137 8.13 -8.12 1.87
C TYR A 137 8.47 -9.46 2.52
N HIS A 138 9.76 -9.66 2.78
CA HIS A 138 10.26 -10.94 3.30
C HIS A 138 10.20 -10.99 4.82
N LEU A 139 10.00 -12.20 5.33
CA LEU A 139 10.25 -12.57 6.71
C LEU A 139 11.65 -13.16 6.83
N VAL A 140 12.29 -12.92 7.96
CA VAL A 140 13.60 -13.44 8.30
C VAL A 140 13.58 -13.99 9.73
N ASP A 141 14.33 -15.04 9.95
CA ASP A 141 14.59 -15.51 11.30
C ASP A 141 15.66 -14.63 11.94
N ALA A 142 15.41 -14.27 13.17
CA ALA A 142 16.30 -13.46 13.97
C ALA A 142 16.35 -14.03 15.40
N ARG A 143 17.26 -13.53 16.20
CA ARG A 143 17.26 -13.77 17.65
C ARG A 143 16.96 -12.46 18.37
N ASP A 144 16.17 -12.55 19.42
CA ASP A 144 15.96 -11.42 20.32
C ASP A 144 17.16 -11.20 21.25
N GLY A 145 17.06 -10.23 22.15
CA GLY A 145 18.10 -9.93 23.12
C GLY A 145 18.43 -11.09 24.07
N ASP A 146 17.49 -12.02 24.26
CA ASP A 146 17.64 -13.22 25.09
C ASP A 146 18.06 -14.45 24.26
N ALA A 147 18.52 -14.25 23.02
CA ALA A 147 18.90 -15.28 22.05
C ALA A 147 17.77 -16.24 21.62
N LYS A 148 16.53 -15.93 21.96
CA LYS A 148 15.35 -16.70 21.54
C LYS A 148 15.09 -16.46 20.03
N ALA A 149 14.84 -17.55 19.32
CA ALA A 149 14.48 -17.46 17.90
C ALA A 149 13.15 -16.72 17.72
N ILE A 150 13.16 -15.71 16.88
CA ILE A 150 11.98 -14.93 16.52
C ILE A 150 11.89 -14.77 15.02
N THR A 151 10.68 -14.68 14.50
CA THR A 151 10.43 -14.28 13.11
C THR A 151 10.13 -12.77 13.07
N ARG A 152 10.80 -12.05 12.22
CA ARG A 152 10.52 -10.62 12.00
C ARG A 152 10.47 -10.27 10.52
N ALA A 153 9.82 -9.16 10.20
CA ALA A 153 9.90 -8.61 8.85
C ALA A 153 11.31 -8.08 8.55
N SER A 154 11.71 -8.20 7.29
CA SER A 154 12.96 -7.63 6.78
C SER A 154 12.93 -6.10 6.69
N ILE A 155 11.74 -5.50 6.76
CA ILE A 155 11.55 -4.06 6.90
C ILE A 155 11.40 -3.68 8.38
N SER A 156 11.81 -2.48 8.77
CA SER A 156 11.78 -2.09 10.17
C SER A 156 10.35 -1.86 10.68
N VAL A 157 10.17 -1.92 12.01
CA VAL A 157 8.90 -1.65 12.67
C VAL A 157 8.32 -0.28 12.28
N THR A 158 9.19 0.72 12.07
CA THR A 158 8.77 2.06 11.63
C THR A 158 8.19 2.06 10.22
N GLU A 159 8.80 1.33 9.28
CA GLU A 159 8.27 1.19 7.92
C GLU A 159 6.97 0.38 7.90
N GLN A 160 6.90 -0.70 8.70
CA GLN A 160 5.65 -1.46 8.85
C GLN A 160 4.53 -0.58 9.38
N ALA A 161 4.78 0.20 10.43
CA ALA A 161 3.78 1.12 11.00
C ALA A 161 3.32 2.18 10.00
N ARG A 162 4.22 2.67 9.14
CA ARG A 162 3.85 3.59 8.03
C ARG A 162 3.00 2.89 7.00
N LEU A 163 3.43 1.71 6.56
CA LEU A 163 2.71 0.91 5.56
C LEU A 163 1.29 0.60 6.03
N LEU A 164 1.11 0.16 7.27
CA LEU A 164 -0.19 -0.15 7.88
C LEU A 164 -1.18 1.02 7.82
N ARG A 165 -0.70 2.27 7.83
CA ARG A 165 -1.60 3.45 7.75
C ARG A 165 -2.34 3.53 6.42
N SER A 166 -1.74 3.04 5.33
CA SER A 166 -2.33 3.03 3.98
C SER A 166 -3.00 1.71 3.63
N LEU A 167 -2.91 0.68 4.48
CA LEU A 167 -3.44 -0.65 4.20
C LEU A 167 -4.85 -0.84 4.75
N ASN A 168 -5.56 -1.78 4.11
CA ASN A 168 -6.79 -2.37 4.63
C ASN A 168 -6.53 -3.71 5.31
N LEU A 169 -5.59 -4.51 4.78
CA LEU A 169 -5.20 -5.79 5.35
C LEU A 169 -3.67 -5.94 5.39
N ALA A 170 -3.18 -6.57 6.46
CA ALA A 170 -1.84 -7.13 6.53
C ALA A 170 -1.94 -8.66 6.61
N LEU A 171 -1.32 -9.32 5.64
CA LEU A 171 -1.39 -10.75 5.42
C LEU A 171 -0.01 -11.38 5.59
N ARG A 172 -0.01 -12.64 5.98
CA ARG A 172 1.22 -13.42 6.11
C ARG A 172 1.03 -14.82 5.54
N VAL A 173 1.98 -15.26 4.72
CA VAL A 173 2.04 -16.66 4.30
C VAL A 173 2.53 -17.51 5.47
N ILE A 174 1.78 -18.52 5.81
CA ILE A 174 2.15 -19.53 6.80
C ILE A 174 2.23 -20.89 6.15
N GLN A 175 3.03 -21.76 6.73
CA GLN A 175 3.20 -23.15 6.28
C GLN A 175 3.17 -24.10 7.47
N GLU A 176 2.36 -25.13 7.37
CA GLU A 176 2.30 -26.23 8.33
C GLU A 176 2.48 -27.56 7.58
N GLY A 177 3.67 -28.11 7.67
CA GLY A 177 4.06 -29.27 6.86
C GLY A 177 3.97 -28.96 5.37
N ALA A 178 3.17 -29.71 4.63
CA ALA A 178 2.94 -29.49 3.19
C ALA A 178 1.84 -28.45 2.89
N LYS A 179 1.05 -28.04 3.87
CA LYS A 179 -0.05 -27.09 3.68
C LYS A 179 0.47 -25.65 3.75
N ARG A 180 -0.01 -24.82 2.84
CA ARG A 180 0.22 -23.38 2.87
C ARG A 180 -1.10 -22.66 3.10
N GLY A 181 -1.03 -21.51 3.78
CA GLY A 181 -2.18 -20.70 4.07
C GLY A 181 -1.82 -19.22 4.16
N ILE A 182 -2.86 -18.38 4.13
CA ILE A 182 -2.76 -16.96 4.40
C ILE A 182 -3.35 -16.68 5.78
N HIS A 183 -2.53 -16.13 6.65
CA HIS A 183 -2.97 -15.60 7.94
C HIS A 183 -3.27 -14.12 7.82
N VAL A 184 -4.40 -13.69 8.34
CA VAL A 184 -4.79 -12.28 8.42
C VAL A 184 -4.25 -11.71 9.73
N ASP A 185 -3.07 -11.11 9.71
CA ASP A 185 -2.42 -10.55 10.89
C ASP A 185 -3.17 -9.31 11.39
N TRP A 186 -3.67 -8.50 10.47
CA TRP A 186 -4.38 -7.27 10.79
C TRP A 186 -5.38 -6.90 9.68
N ALA A 187 -6.52 -6.36 10.11
CA ALA A 187 -7.53 -5.77 9.24
C ALA A 187 -7.92 -4.40 9.80
N ARG A 188 -7.98 -3.38 8.94
CA ARG A 188 -8.42 -2.03 9.33
C ARG A 188 -9.84 -2.06 9.86
N ARG A 189 -10.68 -2.86 9.22
CA ARG A 189 -12.01 -3.26 9.68
C ARG A 189 -12.27 -4.70 9.25
N GLY A 190 -13.18 -5.35 9.96
CA GLY A 190 -13.47 -6.74 9.73
C GLY A 190 -12.71 -7.67 10.70
N ARG A 191 -12.69 -8.93 10.37
CA ARG A 191 -12.10 -9.97 11.21
C ARG A 191 -10.62 -10.13 10.92
N ASN A 192 -9.82 -10.36 11.95
CA ASN A 192 -8.40 -10.70 11.86
C ASN A 192 -8.10 -11.94 12.71
N GLY A 193 -6.84 -12.38 12.73
CA GLY A 193 -6.38 -13.54 13.49
C GLY A 193 -6.84 -14.88 12.91
N MET A 194 -7.35 -14.94 11.68
CA MET A 194 -7.77 -16.16 11.02
C MET A 194 -6.77 -16.61 9.97
N THR A 195 -6.76 -17.93 9.74
CA THR A 195 -5.97 -18.56 8.68
C THR A 195 -6.90 -19.17 7.63
N LEU A 196 -6.62 -18.90 6.37
CA LEU A 196 -7.26 -19.53 5.23
C LEU A 196 -6.25 -20.43 4.53
N TRP A 197 -6.54 -21.73 4.48
CA TRP A 197 -5.66 -22.70 3.85
C TRP A 197 -5.88 -22.76 2.35
N ASP A 198 -4.78 -22.91 1.60
CA ASP A 198 -4.81 -23.09 0.14
C ASP A 198 -5.04 -24.57 -0.19
N ASP A 199 -6.19 -24.83 -0.76
CA ASP A 199 -6.59 -26.18 -1.21
C ASP A 199 -6.22 -26.42 -2.68
N THR A 200 -5.74 -25.39 -3.39
CA THR A 200 -5.46 -25.44 -4.82
C THR A 200 -3.97 -25.61 -5.15
N GLY A 201 -3.10 -25.31 -4.19
CA GLY A 201 -1.65 -25.28 -4.36
C GLY A 201 -1.10 -24.06 -5.14
N CYS A 202 -1.97 -23.19 -5.64
CA CYS A 202 -1.61 -22.02 -6.43
C CYS A 202 -2.42 -20.75 -6.09
N TRP A 203 -3.02 -20.69 -4.90
CA TRP A 203 -3.79 -19.57 -4.35
C TRP A 203 -5.05 -19.19 -5.14
N ARG A 204 -5.52 -20.03 -6.04
CA ARG A 204 -6.70 -19.72 -6.88
C ARG A 204 -7.93 -19.40 -6.02
N GLY A 205 -8.54 -18.22 -6.26
CA GLY A 205 -9.70 -17.75 -5.51
C GLY A 205 -9.40 -17.33 -4.06
N MET A 206 -8.13 -17.37 -3.63
CA MET A 206 -7.76 -17.00 -2.27
C MET A 206 -8.03 -15.52 -1.96
N PRO A 207 -7.78 -14.55 -2.84
CA PRO A 207 -8.11 -13.15 -2.57
C PRO A 207 -9.60 -12.94 -2.26
N GLU A 208 -10.50 -13.56 -3.01
CA GLU A 208 -11.95 -13.47 -2.81
C GLU A 208 -12.37 -14.14 -1.50
N ARG A 209 -11.78 -15.29 -1.17
CA ARG A 209 -11.99 -15.99 0.11
C ARG A 209 -11.55 -15.13 1.30
N ILE A 210 -10.43 -14.41 1.18
CA ILE A 210 -9.95 -13.48 2.19
C ILE A 210 -10.95 -12.34 2.38
N GLU A 211 -11.39 -11.69 1.29
CA GLU A 211 -12.40 -10.62 1.35
C GLU A 211 -13.68 -11.11 2.04
N GLN A 212 -14.18 -12.26 1.61
CA GLN A 212 -15.38 -12.85 2.19
C GLN A 212 -15.21 -13.16 3.68
N ALA A 213 -14.09 -13.75 4.09
CA ALA A 213 -13.85 -14.13 5.48
C ALA A 213 -13.65 -12.92 6.40
N VAL A 214 -12.92 -11.90 5.91
CA VAL A 214 -12.61 -10.69 6.68
C VAL A 214 -13.84 -9.80 6.83
N TYR A 215 -14.60 -9.61 5.74
CA TYR A 215 -15.73 -8.67 5.71
C TYR A 215 -17.09 -9.35 5.92
N ALA A 216 -17.13 -10.66 6.21
CA ALA A 216 -18.38 -11.38 6.51
C ALA A 216 -19.15 -10.71 7.66
N GLY A 217 -20.41 -10.38 7.40
CA GLY A 217 -21.29 -9.76 8.39
C GLY A 217 -21.15 -8.25 8.54
N LEU A 218 -20.28 -7.60 7.78
CA LEU A 218 -20.30 -6.14 7.69
C LEU A 218 -21.46 -5.69 6.81
N SER A 219 -22.26 -4.75 7.29
CA SER A 219 -23.34 -4.16 6.50
C SER A 219 -22.76 -3.30 5.38
N LYS A 220 -23.57 -3.04 4.33
CA LYS A 220 -23.19 -2.10 3.26
C LYS A 220 -22.87 -0.72 3.83
N THR A 221 -23.61 -0.29 4.83
CA THR A 221 -23.39 0.98 5.55
C THR A 221 -22.03 1.01 6.25
N ASP A 222 -21.58 -0.14 6.81
CA ASP A 222 -20.25 -0.22 7.42
C ASP A 222 -19.13 -0.21 6.35
N GLN A 223 -19.38 -0.81 5.18
CA GLN A 223 -18.46 -0.78 4.04
C GLN A 223 -18.33 0.64 3.49
N ASP A 224 -19.44 1.33 3.25
CA ASP A 224 -19.46 2.73 2.78
C ASP A 224 -18.76 3.65 3.80
N ARG A 225 -18.95 3.38 5.10
CA ARG A 225 -18.28 4.11 6.17
C ARG A 225 -16.78 3.85 6.23
N ILE A 226 -16.32 2.65 5.84
CA ILE A 226 -14.89 2.33 5.70
C ILE A 226 -14.26 3.13 4.56
N GLU A 227 -14.92 3.20 3.43
CA GLU A 227 -14.44 3.98 2.27
C GLU A 227 -14.41 5.47 2.60
N SER A 228 -15.43 5.98 3.31
CA SER A 228 -15.50 7.40 3.70
C SER A 228 -14.44 7.81 4.74
N ILE A 229 -13.92 6.88 5.55
CA ILE A 229 -12.91 7.17 6.59
C ILE A 229 -11.48 7.01 6.05
N THR A 230 -11.29 6.34 4.90
CA THR A 230 -9.96 6.30 4.27
C THR A 230 -9.68 7.71 3.72
N PRO A 231 -8.70 8.45 4.27
CA PRO A 231 -8.40 9.79 3.76
C PRO A 231 -8.05 9.68 2.29
N ALA A 232 -8.71 10.46 1.45
CA ALA A 232 -8.30 10.56 0.06
C ALA A 232 -6.85 11.08 0.04
N THR A 233 -5.95 10.34 -0.59
CA THR A 233 -4.57 10.78 -0.79
C THR A 233 -4.50 11.55 -2.10
N PHE A 234 -4.02 12.78 -2.04
CA PHE A 234 -3.92 13.64 -3.22
C PHE A 234 -2.46 13.85 -3.60
N THR A 235 -2.17 13.89 -4.87
CA THR A 235 -0.83 14.20 -5.39
C THR A 235 -0.50 15.70 -5.25
N GLY A 236 -1.51 16.53 -4.96
CA GLY A 236 -1.36 17.96 -4.72
C GLY A 236 -2.69 18.68 -4.51
N PRO A 237 -2.63 19.98 -4.16
CA PRO A 237 -3.82 20.78 -3.88
C PRO A 237 -4.83 20.82 -5.03
N ALA A 238 -4.36 20.88 -6.29
CA ALA A 238 -5.25 20.93 -7.45
C ALA A 238 -6.17 19.71 -7.53
N GLN A 239 -5.62 18.51 -7.31
CA GLN A 239 -6.40 17.27 -7.29
C GLN A 239 -7.37 17.23 -6.11
N ALA A 240 -6.93 17.67 -4.93
CA ALA A 240 -7.77 17.74 -3.74
C ALA A 240 -8.98 18.67 -3.92
N LEU A 241 -8.79 19.79 -4.58
CA LEU A 241 -9.85 20.74 -4.88
C LEU A 241 -10.84 20.19 -5.92
N ALA A 242 -10.33 19.58 -7.00
CA ALA A 242 -11.16 18.96 -8.04
C ALA A 242 -12.03 17.84 -7.45
N TRP A 243 -11.46 16.97 -6.63
CA TRP A 243 -12.17 15.92 -5.92
C TRP A 243 -13.30 16.47 -5.03
N ALA A 244 -13.07 17.55 -4.29
CA ALA A 244 -14.09 18.13 -3.42
C ALA A 244 -15.29 18.73 -4.20
N VAL A 245 -15.06 19.18 -5.42
CA VAL A 245 -16.15 19.59 -6.34
C VAL A 245 -16.86 18.36 -6.89
N GLU A 246 -16.14 17.32 -7.27
CA GLU A 246 -16.67 16.05 -7.79
C GLU A 246 -17.62 15.37 -6.81
N ILE A 247 -17.27 15.31 -5.52
CA ILE A 247 -18.14 14.75 -4.48
C ILE A 247 -19.30 15.67 -4.08
N GLY A 248 -19.44 16.84 -4.73
CA GLY A 248 -20.52 17.78 -4.46
C GLY A 248 -20.36 18.63 -3.19
N ALA A 249 -19.20 18.62 -2.55
CA ALA A 249 -18.91 19.47 -1.39
C ALA A 249 -18.95 20.96 -1.72
N PHE A 250 -18.53 21.31 -2.93
CA PHE A 250 -18.53 22.66 -3.46
C PHE A 250 -19.10 22.68 -4.88
N THR A 251 -19.70 23.81 -5.27
CA THR A 251 -20.19 24.02 -6.64
C THR A 251 -19.10 24.45 -7.60
N GLU A 252 -18.06 25.09 -7.07
CA GLU A 252 -17.00 25.70 -7.86
C GLU A 252 -15.63 25.54 -7.19
N LEU A 253 -14.59 25.42 -8.01
CA LEU A 253 -13.21 25.31 -7.56
C LEU A 253 -12.75 26.53 -6.72
N ALA A 254 -13.27 27.72 -7.00
CA ALA A 254 -12.94 28.92 -6.23
C ALA A 254 -13.39 28.83 -4.78
N HIS A 255 -14.60 28.32 -4.54
CA HIS A 255 -15.11 28.10 -3.19
C HIS A 255 -14.34 27.01 -2.46
N ALA A 256 -14.03 25.91 -3.15
CA ALA A 256 -13.18 24.85 -2.61
C ALA A 256 -11.80 25.38 -2.20
N ARG A 257 -11.18 26.22 -3.02
CA ARG A 257 -9.87 26.83 -2.76
C ARG A 257 -9.90 27.73 -1.52
N ASN A 258 -10.90 28.56 -1.39
CA ASN A 258 -11.06 29.45 -0.22
C ASN A 258 -11.19 28.63 1.08
N ALA A 259 -11.97 27.54 1.07
CA ALA A 259 -12.13 26.66 2.21
C ALA A 259 -10.80 25.92 2.53
N TYR A 260 -10.10 25.43 1.51
CA TYR A 260 -8.80 24.78 1.66
C TYR A 260 -7.75 25.72 2.29
N ASP A 261 -7.65 26.94 1.78
CA ASP A 261 -6.73 27.96 2.29
C ASP A 261 -7.09 28.40 3.71
N LYS A 262 -8.39 28.40 4.06
CA LYS A 262 -8.87 28.65 5.42
C LYS A 262 -8.39 27.55 6.38
N ILE A 263 -8.61 26.29 6.06
CA ILE A 263 -8.15 25.14 6.88
C ILE A 263 -6.64 25.20 7.06
N LYS A 264 -5.89 25.43 5.97
CA LYS A 264 -4.43 25.53 6.01
C LYS A 264 -3.94 26.62 6.96
N ARG A 265 -4.65 27.74 7.03
CA ARG A 265 -4.29 28.90 7.88
C ARG A 265 -4.70 28.69 9.34
N GLU A 266 -5.88 28.13 9.59
CA GLU A 266 -6.45 27.97 10.93
C GLU A 266 -5.82 26.77 11.66
N GLU A 267 -5.70 25.61 10.99
CA GLU A 267 -5.23 24.36 11.59
C GLU A 267 -3.72 24.14 11.47
N GLN A 268 -3.03 24.94 10.64
CA GLN A 268 -1.58 24.90 10.43
C GLN A 268 -0.99 23.49 10.32
N PRO A 269 -1.50 22.62 9.45
CA PRO A 269 -1.06 21.23 9.35
C PRO A 269 0.42 21.15 8.99
N GLN A 270 1.20 20.43 9.80
CA GLN A 270 2.66 20.32 9.63
C GLN A 270 3.07 19.34 8.53
N THR A 271 2.15 18.53 8.02
CA THR A 271 2.42 17.53 6.97
C THR A 271 1.30 17.53 5.93
N ALA A 272 1.62 17.10 4.71
CA ALA A 272 0.61 16.91 3.66
C ALA A 272 -0.50 15.94 4.11
N ASP A 273 -0.15 14.85 4.78
CA ASP A 273 -1.12 13.87 5.27
C ASP A 273 -2.09 14.47 6.32
N ALA A 274 -1.58 15.36 7.19
CA ALA A 274 -2.43 16.08 8.15
C ALA A 274 -3.40 17.01 7.40
N MET A 275 -2.90 17.73 6.38
CA MET A 275 -3.74 18.57 5.54
C MET A 275 -4.80 17.77 4.79
N TRP A 276 -4.43 16.61 4.20
CA TRP A 276 -5.38 15.78 3.46
C TRP A 276 -6.48 15.20 4.36
N ARG A 277 -6.17 14.83 5.60
CA ARG A 277 -7.20 14.38 6.56
C ARG A 277 -8.19 15.48 6.91
N LEU A 278 -7.70 16.67 7.24
CA LEU A 278 -8.55 17.82 7.56
C LEU A 278 -9.43 18.20 6.37
N TRP A 279 -8.83 18.27 5.18
CA TRP A 279 -9.54 18.60 3.94
C TRP A 279 -10.60 17.56 3.60
N THR A 280 -10.26 16.26 3.67
CA THR A 280 -11.21 15.18 3.37
C THR A 280 -12.39 15.21 4.33
N ALA A 281 -12.14 15.40 5.62
CA ALA A 281 -13.19 15.48 6.62
C ALA A 281 -14.13 16.67 6.40
N ASP A 282 -13.60 17.87 6.12
CA ASP A 282 -14.40 19.07 5.84
C ASP A 282 -15.22 18.91 4.56
N ALA A 283 -14.61 18.43 3.48
CA ALA A 283 -15.29 18.25 2.19
C ALA A 283 -16.42 17.20 2.29
N GLN A 284 -16.18 16.06 2.95
CA GLN A 284 -17.19 15.03 3.15
C GLN A 284 -18.34 15.52 4.02
N ALA A 285 -18.07 16.27 5.10
CA ALA A 285 -19.12 16.87 5.93
C ALA A 285 -20.00 17.83 5.14
N ARG A 286 -19.42 18.66 4.26
CA ARG A 286 -20.16 19.58 3.39
C ARG A 286 -20.99 18.84 2.34
N ALA A 287 -20.44 17.79 1.71
CA ALA A 287 -21.17 16.99 0.74
C ALA A 287 -22.40 16.33 1.39
N ALA A 288 -22.24 15.76 2.58
CA ALA A 288 -23.33 15.16 3.34
C ALA A 288 -24.42 16.19 3.72
N ALA A 289 -24.02 17.37 4.20
CA ALA A 289 -24.95 18.45 4.54
C ALA A 289 -25.75 18.93 3.34
N ARG A 290 -25.15 19.00 2.16
CA ARG A 290 -25.84 19.40 0.91
C ARG A 290 -26.80 18.33 0.40
N SER A 291 -26.42 17.06 0.50
CA SER A 291 -27.29 15.94 0.14
C SER A 291 -28.57 15.91 0.98
N THR A 292 -28.46 16.20 2.29
CA THR A 292 -29.63 16.28 3.18
C THR A 292 -30.49 17.53 2.96
N ALA A 293 -29.94 18.59 2.42
CA ALA A 293 -30.69 19.84 2.12
C ALA A 293 -31.45 19.77 0.77
N THR A 294 -31.16 18.76 -0.07
CA THR A 294 -31.76 18.59 -1.40
C THR A 294 -32.81 17.46 -1.42
N ALA A 295 -32.89 16.66 -0.35
CA ALA A 295 -33.88 15.62 -0.13
C ALA A 295 -35.06 16.14 0.70
#